data_7a6d89c21925b0e94b408acaeeb0c7fc
#
_entry.id   7a6d89c21925b0e94b408acaeeb0c7fc
#
_cell.length_a   1.000
_cell.length_b   1.000
_cell.length_c   1.000
_cell.angle_alpha   90.00
_cell.angle_beta   90.00
_cell.angle_gamma   90.00
#
_symmetry.space_group_name_H-M   'P 1'
#
loop_
_entity.id
_entity.type
_entity.pdbx_description
1 polymer ?
#
loop_
_entity_poly.entity_id
_entity_poly.type
_entity_poly.pdbx_seq_one_letter_code
_entity_poly.pdbx_strand_id
1 'polypeptide(L)'
;MCVFNMNTALQQSKDYSVAGILFYNSIKEAIANNDRLSVDMDGVTSLPSVFLNVSLGRIIDEEGKDKLKQYVGFVKITKQQALRLRDYLQRYN
;
A
#
# COMPACT_ATOMS: atom_id res chain seq x y z
N MET A 1 -16.47 2.84 -1.74
CA MET A 1 -15.12 2.78 -1.14
C MET A 1 -14.62 1.35 -1.14
N CYS A 2 -13.39 1.14 -1.60
CA CYS A 2 -12.77 -0.17 -1.62
C CYS A 2 -11.94 -0.36 -0.35
N VAL A 3 -11.90 -1.59 0.16
CA VAL A 3 -11.11 -1.91 1.36
C VAL A 3 -10.08 -2.99 1.01
N PHE A 4 -8.85 -2.79 1.47
CA PHE A 4 -7.78 -3.76 1.32
C PHE A 4 -7.27 -4.16 2.70
N ASN A 5 -7.31 -5.45 3.00
CA ASN A 5 -6.82 -5.95 4.29
C ASN A 5 -5.34 -6.34 4.14
N MET A 6 -4.47 -5.48 4.66
CA MET A 6 -3.02 -5.65 4.52
C MET A 6 -2.51 -6.92 5.20
N ASN A 7 -2.98 -7.18 6.42
CA ASN A 7 -2.53 -8.36 7.18
C ASN A 7 -2.90 -9.66 6.47
N THR A 8 -4.13 -9.75 5.96
CA THR A 8 -4.58 -10.91 5.21
C THR A 8 -3.72 -11.13 3.97
N ALA A 9 -3.45 -10.07 3.21
CA ALA A 9 -2.64 -10.17 2.01
C ALA A 9 -1.23 -10.66 2.32
N LEU A 10 -0.61 -10.13 3.39
CA LEU A 10 0.75 -10.53 3.77
C LEU A 10 0.81 -11.96 4.27
N GLN A 11 -0.21 -12.44 4.97
CA GLN A 11 -0.23 -13.79 5.52
C GLN A 11 -0.61 -14.86 4.51
N GLN A 12 -1.53 -14.56 3.60
CA GLN A 12 -2.03 -15.55 2.64
C GLN A 12 -1.17 -15.69 1.40
N SER A 13 -0.33 -14.72 1.11
CA SER A 13 0.54 -14.77 -0.06
C SER A 13 1.78 -15.59 0.22
N LYS A 14 2.25 -16.33 -0.79
CA LYS A 14 3.45 -17.18 -0.66
C LYS A 14 4.70 -16.36 -0.41
N ASP A 15 4.77 -15.16 -0.98
CA ASP A 15 5.89 -14.26 -0.75
C ASP A 15 5.40 -12.81 -0.81
N TYR A 16 6.29 -11.91 -0.41
CA TYR A 16 5.96 -10.49 -0.30
C TYR A 16 5.80 -9.82 -1.67
N SER A 17 6.42 -10.36 -2.71
CA SER A 17 6.24 -9.84 -4.07
C SER A 17 4.79 -10.05 -4.53
N VAL A 18 4.24 -11.23 -4.28
CA VAL A 18 2.85 -11.55 -4.64
C VAL A 18 1.88 -10.65 -3.87
N ALA A 19 2.12 -10.50 -2.56
CA ALA A 19 1.29 -9.61 -1.74
C ALA A 19 1.34 -8.18 -2.27
N GLY A 20 2.52 -7.71 -2.66
CA GLY A 20 2.70 -6.37 -3.23
C GLY A 20 1.96 -6.18 -4.52
N ILE A 21 1.95 -7.19 -5.39
CA ILE A 21 1.22 -7.13 -6.66
C ILE A 21 -0.29 -7.04 -6.40
N LEU A 22 -0.81 -7.77 -5.42
CA LEU A 22 -2.22 -7.69 -5.05
C LEU A 22 -2.58 -6.27 -4.59
N PHE A 23 -1.74 -5.68 -3.77
CA PHE A 23 -1.94 -4.31 -3.30
C PHE A 23 -1.86 -3.32 -4.46
N TYR A 24 -0.87 -3.47 -5.33
CA TYR A 24 -0.71 -2.64 -6.52
C TYR A 24 -1.97 -2.69 -7.39
N ASN A 25 -2.49 -3.88 -7.67
CA ASN A 25 -3.69 -4.04 -8.48
C ASN A 25 -4.90 -3.38 -7.84
N SER A 26 -5.04 -3.47 -6.52
CA SER A 26 -6.13 -2.82 -5.80
C SER A 26 -6.07 -1.30 -5.92
N ILE A 27 -4.86 -0.73 -5.84
CA ILE A 27 -4.68 0.71 -6.00
C ILE A 27 -5.01 1.15 -7.42
N LYS A 28 -4.53 0.42 -8.43
CA LYS A 28 -4.79 0.74 -9.84
C LYS A 28 -6.29 0.68 -10.14
N GLU A 29 -6.98 -0.30 -9.59
CA GLU A 29 -8.42 -0.43 -9.77
C GLU A 29 -9.17 0.75 -9.13
N ALA A 30 -8.76 1.15 -7.93
CA ALA A 30 -9.37 2.30 -7.27
C ALA A 30 -9.18 3.58 -8.08
N ILE A 31 -7.98 3.80 -8.61
CA ILE A 31 -7.70 4.97 -9.45
C ILE A 31 -8.54 4.92 -10.72
N ALA A 32 -8.63 3.76 -11.38
CA ALA A 32 -9.40 3.61 -12.62
C ALA A 32 -10.88 3.88 -12.40
N ASN A 33 -11.41 3.51 -11.24
CA ASN A 33 -12.82 3.70 -10.90
C ASN A 33 -13.10 5.04 -10.21
N ASN A 34 -12.08 5.89 -10.08
CA ASN A 34 -12.16 7.16 -9.36
C ASN A 34 -12.73 6.97 -7.95
N ASP A 35 -12.29 5.93 -7.27
CA ASP A 35 -12.72 5.55 -5.94
C ASP A 35 -11.53 5.56 -5.00
N ARG A 36 -11.78 5.61 -3.69
CA ARG A 36 -10.73 5.65 -2.69
C ARG A 36 -10.54 4.27 -2.08
N LEU A 37 -9.26 3.86 -1.95
CA LEU A 37 -8.91 2.60 -1.31
C LEU A 37 -8.58 2.85 0.16
N SER A 38 -9.30 2.18 1.05
CA SER A 38 -9.02 2.21 2.47
C SER A 38 -8.22 0.95 2.84
N VAL A 39 -7.02 1.14 3.35
CA VAL A 39 -6.12 0.03 3.70
C VAL A 39 -6.19 -0.22 5.19
N ASP A 40 -6.68 -1.40 5.57
CA ASP A 40 -6.79 -1.81 6.97
C ASP A 40 -5.45 -2.38 7.42
N MET A 41 -4.82 -1.73 8.37
CA MET A 41 -3.49 -2.10 8.89
C MET A 41 -3.56 -2.93 10.18
N ASP A 42 -4.76 -3.29 10.63
CA ASP A 42 -4.92 -4.03 11.87
C ASP A 42 -4.18 -5.38 11.81
N GLY A 43 -3.38 -5.66 12.84
CA GLY A 43 -2.62 -6.91 12.94
C GLY A 43 -1.32 -6.94 12.16
N VAL A 44 -1.00 -5.92 11.39
CA VAL A 44 0.24 -5.86 10.61
C VAL A 44 1.41 -5.56 11.55
N THR A 45 2.46 -6.40 11.48
CA THR A 45 3.64 -6.27 12.34
C THR A 45 4.85 -5.71 11.61
N SER A 46 4.91 -5.86 10.29
CA SER A 46 6.04 -5.35 9.52
C SER A 46 5.62 -5.02 8.10
N LEU A 47 6.39 -4.14 7.45
CA LEU A 47 6.18 -3.76 6.06
C LEU A 47 7.49 -3.98 5.31
N PRO A 48 7.69 -5.16 4.69
CA PRO A 48 8.94 -5.48 4.00
C PRO A 48 9.18 -4.56 2.80
N SER A 49 10.44 -4.21 2.56
CA SER A 49 10.81 -3.35 1.44
C SER A 49 10.42 -3.93 0.09
N VAL A 50 10.56 -5.25 -0.08
CA VAL A 50 10.15 -5.92 -1.33
C VAL A 50 8.68 -5.67 -1.60
N PHE A 51 7.83 -5.82 -0.58
CA PHE A 51 6.40 -5.57 -0.70
C PHE A 51 6.13 -4.12 -1.11
N LEU A 52 6.77 -3.15 -0.43
CA LEU A 52 6.56 -1.74 -0.71
C LEU A 52 7.05 -1.36 -2.12
N ASN A 53 8.17 -1.93 -2.56
CA ASN A 53 8.73 -1.60 -3.88
C ASN A 53 7.83 -2.04 -5.04
N VAL A 54 7.17 -3.21 -4.91
CA VAL A 54 6.31 -3.72 -5.99
C VAL A 54 4.87 -3.20 -5.88
N SER A 55 4.55 -2.44 -4.85
CA SER A 55 3.24 -1.84 -4.67
C SER A 55 3.32 -0.32 -4.71
N LEU A 56 3.62 0.32 -3.57
CA LEU A 56 3.65 1.78 -3.50
C LEU A 56 4.70 2.38 -4.43
N GLY A 57 5.90 1.80 -4.48
CA GLY A 57 6.95 2.29 -5.36
C GLY A 57 6.55 2.28 -6.81
N ARG A 58 5.91 1.21 -7.24
CA ARG A 58 5.44 1.07 -8.61
C ARG A 58 4.35 2.09 -8.95
N ILE A 59 3.42 2.31 -8.02
CA ILE A 59 2.37 3.33 -8.19
C ILE A 59 2.99 4.72 -8.30
N ILE A 60 3.99 5.03 -7.48
CA ILE A 60 4.68 6.32 -7.55
C ILE A 60 5.32 6.53 -8.92
N ASP A 61 5.97 5.49 -9.46
CA ASP A 61 6.60 5.57 -10.77
C ASP A 61 5.58 5.80 -11.90
N GLU A 62 4.41 5.19 -11.79
CA GLU A 62 3.41 5.24 -12.86
C GLU A 62 2.44 6.40 -12.72
N GLU A 63 2.02 6.72 -11.50
CA GLU A 63 0.94 7.68 -11.24
C GLU A 63 1.39 8.92 -10.45
N GLY A 64 2.51 8.82 -9.71
CA GLY A 64 3.01 9.91 -8.90
C GLY A 64 2.53 9.85 -7.45
N LYS A 65 3.29 10.51 -6.56
CA LYS A 65 2.99 10.53 -5.12
C LYS A 65 1.66 11.20 -4.80
N ASP A 66 1.31 12.25 -5.54
CA ASP A 66 0.07 13.00 -5.27
C ASP A 66 -1.15 12.13 -5.50
N LYS A 67 -1.14 11.35 -6.58
CA LYS A 67 -2.23 10.43 -6.87
C LYS A 67 -2.33 9.33 -5.82
N LEU A 68 -1.19 8.80 -5.40
CA LEU A 68 -1.16 7.82 -4.33
C LEU A 68 -1.83 8.35 -3.06
N LYS A 69 -1.45 9.55 -2.64
CA LYS A 69 -2.03 10.18 -1.45
C LYS A 69 -3.52 10.46 -1.60
N GLN A 70 -3.96 10.79 -2.81
CA GLN A 70 -5.36 11.11 -3.09
C GLN A 70 -6.25 9.86 -3.00
N TYR A 71 -5.77 8.72 -3.49
CA TYR A 71 -6.60 7.53 -3.64
C TYR A 71 -6.39 6.47 -2.58
N VAL A 72 -5.35 6.57 -1.76
CA VAL A 72 -5.03 5.54 -0.75
C VAL A 72 -5.02 6.17 0.63
N GLY A 73 -5.81 5.59 1.54
CA GLY A 73 -5.80 5.97 2.94
C GLY A 73 -5.55 4.75 3.81
N PHE A 74 -4.86 4.94 4.92
CA PHE A 74 -4.53 3.85 5.85
C PHE A 74 -5.34 4.03 7.13
N VAL A 75 -5.97 2.95 7.59
CA VAL A 75 -6.75 2.95 8.84
C VAL A 75 -6.15 1.95 9.82
N LYS A 76 -6.37 2.17 11.09
CA LYS A 76 -5.83 1.31 12.17
C LYS A 76 -4.31 1.17 12.10
N ILE A 77 -3.64 2.22 11.62
CA ILE A 77 -2.20 2.25 11.46
C ILE A 77 -1.55 2.68 12.77
N THR A 78 -0.46 2.01 13.15
CA THR A 78 0.31 2.42 14.33
C THR A 78 1.23 3.58 13.98
N LYS A 79 1.71 4.28 15.02
CA LYS A 79 2.67 5.37 14.83
C LYS A 79 3.93 4.88 14.14
N GLN A 80 4.44 3.71 14.53
CA GLN A 80 5.64 3.14 13.91
C GLN A 80 5.42 2.83 12.43
N GLN A 81 4.27 2.28 12.08
CA GLN A 81 3.93 1.99 10.70
C GLN A 81 3.80 3.28 9.88
N ALA A 82 3.17 4.30 10.46
CA ALA A 82 3.05 5.60 9.78
C ALA A 82 4.41 6.22 9.51
N LEU A 83 5.34 6.15 10.48
CA LEU A 83 6.69 6.63 10.30
C LEU A 83 7.46 5.84 9.25
N ARG A 84 7.29 4.53 9.24
CA ARG A 84 7.91 3.64 8.25
C ARG A 84 7.47 4.02 6.83
N LEU A 85 6.17 4.20 6.64
CA LEU A 85 5.62 4.59 5.34
C LEU A 85 6.09 5.98 4.93
N ARG A 86 6.10 6.93 5.85
CA ARG A 86 6.58 8.29 5.56
C ARG A 86 8.03 8.28 5.14
N ASP A 87 8.88 7.54 5.86
CA ASP A 87 10.30 7.44 5.51
C ASP A 87 10.49 6.81 4.14
N TYR A 88 9.72 5.77 3.84
CA TYR A 88 9.78 5.12 2.54
C TYR A 88 9.43 6.11 1.43
N LEU A 89 8.32 6.83 1.59
CA LEU A 89 7.85 7.78 0.58
C LEU A 89 8.83 8.94 0.39
N GLN A 90 9.50 9.39 1.44
CA GLN A 90 10.48 10.47 1.35
C GLN A 90 11.74 10.04 0.60
N ARG A 91 12.15 8.78 0.74
CA ARG A 91 13.34 8.25 0.06
C ARG A 91 13.08 7.89 -1.39
N TYR A 92 11.84 7.63 -1.71
CA TYR A 92 11.46 7.19 -3.05
C TYR A 92 11.15 8.40 -3.93
N ASN A 93 11.87 8.52 -4.99
CA ASN A 93 11.66 9.63 -5.96
C ASN A 93 11.04 9.13 -7.24
#